data_c3235bffaeae5e7b46e57c89ae793b06
#
_entry.id   c3235bffaeae5e7b46e57c89ae793b06
#
_cell.length_a   1.000
_cell.length_b   1.000
_cell.length_c   1.000
_cell.angle_alpha   90.00
_cell.angle_beta   90.00
_cell.angle_gamma   90.00
#
_symmetry.space_group_name_H-M   'P 1'
#
loop_
_entity.id
_entity.type
_entity.pdbx_description
1 polymer ?
#
loop_
_entity_poly.entity_id
_entity_poly.type
_entity_poly.pdbx_seq_one_letter_code
_entity_poly.pdbx_strand_id
1 'polypeptide(L)'
;MRRHGESYQEFRKKLIGSDKKRETEIQLETAKLELAEHLVEYREKKGLTQRQLAEKLGIKQQVVAKIESGSNMTLETLVKFLNVLGIVLKVESVQRKRREQVLQFV
;
A
#
# COMPACT_ATOMS: atom_id res chain seq x y z
N MET A 1 13.86 -21.78 14.79
CA MET A 1 14.82 -22.69 15.45
C MET A 1 16.10 -21.95 15.84
N ARG A 2 16.57 -22.16 17.06
CA ARG A 2 17.76 -21.45 17.55
C ARG A 2 19.05 -22.09 16.99
N ARG A 3 19.97 -21.24 16.51
CA ARG A 3 21.26 -21.72 16.01
C ARG A 3 22.13 -22.21 17.12
N HIS A 4 23.01 -23.19 16.83
CA HIS A 4 23.99 -23.68 17.77
C HIS A 4 24.91 -22.53 18.22
N GLY A 5 25.10 -22.38 19.53
CA GLY A 5 25.88 -21.28 20.10
C GLY A 5 25.18 -19.95 20.25
N GLU A 6 23.98 -19.81 19.73
CA GLU A 6 23.21 -18.60 19.86
C GLU A 6 22.54 -18.53 21.23
N SER A 7 22.61 -17.37 21.90
CA SER A 7 21.93 -17.17 23.17
C SER A 7 20.43 -17.06 22.99
N TYR A 8 19.66 -17.33 24.03
CA TYR A 8 18.21 -17.17 24.02
C TYR A 8 17.81 -15.73 23.72
N GLN A 9 18.54 -14.75 24.28
CA GLN A 9 18.24 -13.33 24.04
C GLN A 9 18.48 -12.93 22.59
N GLU A 10 19.53 -13.42 21.96
CA GLU A 10 19.81 -13.17 20.54
C GLU A 10 18.73 -13.79 19.66
N PHE A 11 18.34 -15.02 19.97
CA PHE A 11 17.27 -15.69 19.28
C PHE A 11 15.95 -14.93 19.38
N ARG A 12 15.61 -14.47 20.60
CA ARG A 12 14.42 -13.67 20.85
C ARG A 12 14.41 -12.37 20.06
N LYS A 13 15.54 -11.66 20.00
CA LYS A 13 15.66 -10.42 19.19
C LYS A 13 15.39 -10.68 17.73
N LYS A 14 15.90 -11.78 17.19
CA LYS A 14 15.66 -12.16 15.80
C LYS A 14 14.19 -12.45 15.54
N LEU A 15 13.51 -13.16 16.43
CA LEU A 15 12.09 -13.45 16.32
C LEU A 15 11.26 -12.16 16.33
N ILE A 16 11.52 -11.26 17.27
CA ILE A 16 10.83 -9.98 17.38
C ILE A 16 11.05 -9.15 16.10
N GLY A 17 12.28 -9.10 15.61
CA GLY A 17 12.62 -8.41 14.37
C GLY A 17 11.88 -9.00 13.16
N SER A 18 11.82 -10.32 13.06
CA SER A 18 11.10 -11.03 12.01
C SER A 18 9.60 -10.73 12.06
N ASP A 19 9.01 -10.73 13.24
CA ASP A 19 7.59 -10.45 13.43
C ASP A 19 7.24 -9.02 13.02
N LYS A 20 8.07 -8.04 13.41
CA LYS A 20 7.87 -6.64 13.01
C LYS A 20 8.00 -6.45 11.51
N LYS A 21 8.98 -7.11 10.90
CA LYS A 21 9.16 -7.07 9.45
C LYS A 21 7.95 -7.65 8.73
N ARG A 22 7.46 -8.78 9.22
CA ARG A 22 6.28 -9.43 8.67
C ARG A 22 5.02 -8.56 8.80
N GLU A 23 4.83 -7.93 9.96
CA GLU A 23 3.73 -6.97 10.16
C GLU A 23 3.80 -5.83 9.15
N THR A 24 4.98 -5.27 8.94
CA THR A 24 5.18 -4.19 7.97
C THR A 24 4.86 -4.63 6.56
N GLU A 25 5.27 -5.84 6.18
CA GLU A 25 4.97 -6.40 4.86
C GLU A 25 3.46 -6.58 4.67
N ILE A 26 2.76 -7.10 5.68
CA ILE A 26 1.31 -7.27 5.64
C ILE A 26 0.61 -5.92 5.53
N GLN A 27 1.02 -4.93 6.32
CA GLN A 27 0.46 -3.58 6.26
C GLN A 27 0.66 -2.94 4.89
N LEU A 28 1.83 -3.11 4.30
CA LEU A 28 2.14 -2.59 2.98
C LEU A 28 1.23 -3.21 1.90
N GLU A 29 1.10 -4.53 1.90
CA GLU A 29 0.25 -5.22 0.93
C GLU A 29 -1.22 -4.83 1.10
N THR A 30 -1.69 -4.72 2.33
CA THR A 30 -3.05 -4.28 2.62
C THR A 30 -3.30 -2.86 2.11
N ALA A 31 -2.35 -1.94 2.36
CA ALA A 31 -2.46 -0.55 1.90
C ALA A 31 -2.48 -0.46 0.37
N LYS A 32 -1.67 -1.24 -0.31
CA LYS A 32 -1.65 -1.29 -1.78
C LYS A 32 -2.99 -1.74 -2.35
N LEU A 33 -3.58 -2.78 -1.76
CA LEU A 33 -4.88 -3.29 -2.20
C LEU A 33 -6.00 -2.28 -1.98
N GLU A 34 -6.01 -1.61 -0.84
CA GLU A 34 -6.99 -0.56 -0.55
C GLU A 34 -6.88 0.60 -1.52
N LEU A 35 -5.66 1.06 -1.79
CA LEU A 35 -5.42 2.12 -2.75
C LEU A 35 -5.87 1.71 -4.15
N ALA A 36 -5.55 0.48 -4.56
CA ALA A 36 -5.94 -0.06 -5.85
C ALA A 36 -7.46 -0.05 -6.03
N GLU A 37 -8.21 -0.46 -5.00
CA GLU A 37 -9.68 -0.43 -5.02
C GLU A 37 -10.21 0.99 -5.19
N HIS A 38 -9.64 1.96 -4.48
CA HIS A 38 -10.04 3.36 -4.61
C HIS A 38 -9.75 3.91 -6.01
N LEU A 39 -8.63 3.54 -6.61
CA LEU A 39 -8.27 3.98 -7.95
C LEU A 39 -9.26 3.45 -8.99
N VAL A 40 -9.67 2.20 -8.87
CA VAL A 40 -10.69 1.60 -9.74
C VAL A 40 -12.01 2.35 -9.59
N GLU A 41 -12.46 2.60 -8.37
CA GLU A 41 -13.68 3.33 -8.09
C GLU A 41 -13.67 4.73 -8.70
N TYR A 42 -12.58 5.47 -8.52
CA TYR A 42 -12.46 6.82 -9.07
C TYR A 42 -12.49 6.81 -10.59
N ARG A 43 -11.81 5.86 -11.21
CA ARG A 43 -11.83 5.73 -12.67
C ARG A 43 -13.24 5.43 -13.18
N GLU A 44 -13.93 4.48 -12.56
CA GLU A 44 -15.28 4.09 -12.94
C GLU A 44 -16.28 5.23 -12.76
N LYS A 45 -16.16 5.98 -11.67
CA LYS A 45 -17.00 7.16 -11.43
C LYS A 45 -16.82 8.24 -12.50
N LYS A 46 -15.63 8.33 -13.08
CA LYS A 46 -15.37 9.24 -14.20
C LYS A 46 -15.83 8.66 -15.54
N GLY A 47 -16.35 7.45 -15.57
CA GLY A 47 -16.82 6.80 -16.78
C GLY A 47 -15.70 6.39 -17.73
N LEU A 48 -14.48 6.21 -17.22
CA LEU A 48 -13.32 5.85 -18.03
C LEU A 48 -13.02 4.35 -17.95
N THR A 49 -12.72 3.76 -19.11
CA THR A 49 -12.14 2.43 -19.18
C THR A 49 -10.65 2.48 -18.82
N GLN A 50 -10.04 1.34 -18.51
CA GLN A 50 -8.60 1.25 -18.32
C GLN A 50 -7.83 1.78 -19.54
N ARG A 51 -8.32 1.44 -20.73
CA ARG A 51 -7.73 1.90 -21.99
C ARG A 51 -7.77 3.41 -22.14
N GLN A 52 -8.93 4.01 -21.86
CA GLN A 52 -9.09 5.46 -21.93
C GLN A 52 -8.19 6.18 -20.94
N LEU A 53 -8.10 5.66 -19.72
CA LEU A 53 -7.20 6.22 -18.70
C LEU A 53 -5.75 6.10 -19.14
N ALA A 54 -5.35 4.94 -19.68
CA ALA A 54 -4.01 4.73 -20.19
C ALA A 54 -3.65 5.73 -21.29
N GLU A 55 -4.56 6.00 -22.20
CA GLU A 55 -4.39 7.02 -23.24
C GLU A 55 -4.16 8.42 -22.65
N LYS A 56 -4.96 8.79 -21.65
CA LYS A 56 -4.79 10.08 -20.95
C LYS A 56 -3.47 10.19 -20.20
N LEU A 57 -3.00 9.09 -19.64
CA LEU A 57 -1.72 9.04 -18.93
C LEU A 57 -0.50 8.90 -19.85
N GLY A 58 -0.72 8.55 -21.12
CA GLY A 58 0.37 8.28 -22.06
C GLY A 58 1.14 7.00 -21.75
N ILE A 59 0.46 6.00 -21.20
CA ILE A 59 1.06 4.70 -20.84
C ILE A 59 0.25 3.56 -21.45
N LYS A 60 0.79 2.36 -21.36
CA LYS A 60 0.11 1.16 -21.86
C LYS A 60 -1.00 0.74 -20.91
N GLN A 61 -2.08 0.17 -21.46
CA GLN A 61 -3.20 -0.35 -20.65
C GLN A 61 -2.75 -1.37 -19.62
N GLN A 62 -1.77 -2.23 -19.94
CA GLN A 62 -1.25 -3.23 -18.99
C GLN A 62 -0.67 -2.58 -17.74
N VAL A 63 -0.09 -1.38 -17.87
CA VAL A 63 0.45 -0.63 -16.73
C VAL A 63 -0.68 -0.16 -15.83
N VAL A 64 -1.77 0.35 -16.41
CA VAL A 64 -2.98 0.72 -15.64
C VAL A 64 -3.53 -0.50 -14.91
N ALA A 65 -3.65 -1.63 -15.60
CA ALA A 65 -4.14 -2.87 -15.00
C ALA A 65 -3.27 -3.31 -13.82
N LYS A 66 -1.95 -3.19 -13.91
CA LYS A 66 -1.03 -3.53 -12.82
C LYS A 66 -1.20 -2.60 -11.62
N ILE A 67 -1.34 -1.30 -11.87
CA ILE A 67 -1.58 -0.32 -10.81
C ILE A 67 -2.90 -0.64 -10.10
N GLU A 68 -3.94 -0.95 -10.83
CA GLU A 68 -5.26 -1.29 -10.30
C GLU A 68 -5.30 -2.64 -9.60
N SER A 69 -4.31 -3.48 -9.80
CA SER A 69 -4.15 -4.74 -9.04
C SER A 69 -3.27 -4.59 -7.79
N GLY A 70 -2.78 -3.39 -7.53
CA GLY A 70 -1.91 -3.12 -6.39
C GLY A 70 -0.42 -3.31 -6.69
N SER A 71 -0.07 -3.64 -7.93
CA SER A 71 1.32 -3.76 -8.37
C SER A 71 1.84 -2.42 -8.88
N ASN A 72 3.15 -2.24 -8.87
CA ASN A 72 3.79 -1.02 -9.41
C ASN A 72 3.31 0.30 -8.78
N MET A 73 2.94 0.25 -7.52
CA MET A 73 2.38 1.40 -6.82
C MET A 73 3.49 2.29 -6.27
N THR A 74 3.97 3.23 -7.07
CA THR A 74 4.88 4.28 -6.61
C THR A 74 4.07 5.55 -6.33
N LEU A 75 4.60 6.43 -5.49
CA LEU A 75 3.95 7.70 -5.18
C LEU A 75 3.78 8.55 -6.45
N GLU A 76 4.80 8.59 -7.29
CA GLU A 76 4.75 9.32 -8.55
C GLU A 76 3.63 8.83 -9.45
N THR A 77 3.53 7.53 -9.63
CA THR A 77 2.49 6.90 -10.44
C THR A 77 1.11 7.19 -9.87
N LEU A 78 0.97 7.09 -8.55
CA LEU A 78 -0.28 7.36 -7.86
C LEU A 78 -0.74 8.80 -8.09
N VAL A 79 0.16 9.77 -7.92
CA VAL A 79 -0.16 11.19 -8.13
C VAL A 79 -0.57 11.46 -9.57
N LYS A 80 0.14 10.92 -10.53
CA LYS A 80 -0.20 11.07 -11.96
C LYS A 80 -1.56 10.47 -12.28
N PHE A 81 -1.84 9.29 -11.76
CA PHE A 81 -3.12 8.61 -11.95
C PHE A 81 -4.27 9.47 -11.40
N LEU A 82 -4.13 9.96 -10.18
CA LEU A 82 -5.16 10.77 -9.54
C LEU A 82 -5.35 12.12 -10.22
N ASN A 83 -4.27 12.76 -10.68
CA ASN A 83 -4.34 14.04 -11.38
C ASN A 83 -5.21 13.97 -12.63
N VAL A 84 -5.09 12.91 -13.42
CA VAL A 84 -5.92 12.70 -14.60
C VAL A 84 -7.40 12.58 -14.22
N LEU A 85 -7.69 12.03 -13.06
CA LEU A 85 -9.04 11.88 -12.55
C LEU A 85 -9.56 13.14 -11.84
N GLY A 86 -8.74 14.20 -11.77
CA GLY A 86 -9.12 15.44 -11.09
C GLY A 86 -9.08 15.31 -9.57
N ILE A 87 -8.30 14.38 -9.05
CA ILE A 87 -8.21 14.12 -7.61
C ILE A 87 -6.85 14.53 -7.09
N VAL A 88 -6.84 15.25 -5.97
CA VAL A 88 -5.62 15.67 -5.30
C VAL A 88 -5.34 14.70 -4.15
N LEU A 89 -4.12 14.15 -4.13
CA LEU A 89 -3.69 13.32 -3.02
C LEU A 89 -3.30 14.20 -1.84
N LYS A 90 -3.99 14.01 -0.72
CA LYS A 90 -3.64 14.63 0.55
C LYS A 90 -3.08 13.57 1.47
N VAL A 91 -1.92 13.84 2.03
CA VAL A 91 -1.28 12.92 2.98
C VAL A 91 -1.46 13.46 4.39
N GLU A 92 -2.01 12.64 5.26
CA GLU A 92 -2.16 12.94 6.66
C GLU A 92 -1.45 11.87 7.48
N SER A 93 -0.55 12.30 8.35
CA SER A 93 0.17 11.41 9.24
C SER A 93 -0.45 11.44 10.62
N VAL A 94 -0.79 10.27 11.14
CA VAL A 94 -1.34 10.12 12.47
C VAL A 94 -0.34 9.35 13.32
N GLN A 95 0.08 9.96 14.43
CA GLN A 95 1.00 9.29 15.33
C GLN A 95 0.32 8.11 16.00
N ARG A 96 1.01 6.95 16.01
CA ARG A 96 0.47 5.76 16.67
C ARG A 96 0.39 6.02 18.18
N LYS A 97 -0.77 5.81 18.74
CA LYS A 97 -1.00 5.89 20.19
C LYS A 97 -0.51 4.60 20.88
N ARG A 98 -0.51 4.63 22.23
CA ARG A 98 -0.21 3.44 23.00
C ARG A 98 -1.14 2.30 22.59
N ARG A 99 -0.65 1.07 22.70
CA ARG A 99 -1.39 -0.12 22.30
C ARG A 99 -2.79 -0.21 22.90
N GLU A 100 -2.93 0.09 24.18
CA GLU A 100 -4.21 0.06 24.87
C GLU A 100 -5.21 1.06 24.27
N GLN A 101 -4.74 2.24 23.89
CA GLN A 101 -5.58 3.27 23.27
C GLN A 101 -6.01 2.86 21.87
N VAL A 102 -5.14 2.18 21.13
CA VAL A 102 -5.47 1.68 19.79
C VAL A 102 -6.55 0.60 19.89
N LEU A 103 -6.45 -0.29 20.85
CA LEU A 103 -7.43 -1.37 21.04
C LEU A 103 -8.80 -0.87 21.44
N GLN A 104 -8.91 0.30 22.06
CA GLN A 104 -10.19 0.90 22.42
C GLN A 104 -11.04 1.31 21.21
N PHE A 105 -10.40 1.55 20.07
CA PHE A 105 -11.05 2.01 18.85
C PHE A 105 -11.28 0.89 17.84
N VAL A 106 -10.85 -0.29 18.17
CA VAL A 106 -11.07 -1.47 17.37
C VAL A 106 -12.19 -2.31 17.94
#